data_10419a2b694418debdcb121e0d6fc646
#
_entry.id   10419a2b694418debdcb121e0d6fc646
#
_cell.length_a   1.000
_cell.length_b   1.000
_cell.length_c   1.000
_cell.angle_alpha   90.00
_cell.angle_beta   90.00
_cell.angle_gamma   90.00
#
_symmetry.space_group_name_H-M   'P 1'
#
loop_
_entity.id
_entity.type
_entity.pdbx_description
1 polymer ?
#
loop_
_entity_poly.entity_id
_entity_poly.type
_entity_poly.pdbx_seq_one_letter_code
_entity_poly.pdbx_strand_id
1 'polypeptide(L)'
;WVVRRLLDRGYRVRACVRDVNDSAKVDFLKAMPGYASGRLTLHSANLDDEGCFDEVFRGAHGVAHLSHVSDYDDAEYVRRVCDHIIASVNNSDSVNRVVVTSSIAAVMSEVDLQEYVRRPVFYEDRYPDEMNPKRSPAKGQGYSIGKVIAERAFADAAEQHGGWDAITCCPADNVGPIQSAHQKNFGPWQHNIETMLLGRYYQNGAYRPWMTVDVRDDADCHIGLLESVAVKNGERYIAWSTDQRRVEDICASIDRLLPELGFAGAELVDPFPERIQAREAEMRAIWS
;
A
#
# COMPACT_ATOMS: atom_id res chain seq x y z
N TRP A 1 1.19 4.96 -9.84
CA TRP A 1 0.44 6.24 -9.84
C TRP A 1 1.24 7.37 -9.22
N VAL A 2 2.00 7.18 -8.14
CA VAL A 2 2.81 8.25 -7.53
C VAL A 2 3.72 8.94 -8.55
N VAL A 3 4.47 8.16 -9.36
CA VAL A 3 5.32 8.73 -10.44
C VAL A 3 4.50 9.59 -11.40
N ARG A 4 3.35 9.08 -11.85
CA ARG A 4 2.47 9.80 -12.78
C ARG A 4 1.98 11.12 -12.19
N ARG A 5 1.45 11.08 -10.97
CA ARG A 5 0.92 12.25 -10.28
C ARG A 5 2.00 13.31 -9.99
N LEU A 6 3.20 12.89 -9.61
CA LEU A 6 4.34 13.81 -9.44
C LEU A 6 4.70 14.51 -10.75
N LEU A 7 4.74 13.76 -11.85
CA LEU A 7 5.00 14.35 -13.18
C LEU A 7 3.89 15.32 -13.60
N ASP A 8 2.63 14.98 -13.36
CA ASP A 8 1.47 15.84 -13.66
C ASP A 8 1.54 17.16 -12.85
N ARG A 9 2.08 17.12 -11.63
CA ARG A 9 2.34 18.31 -10.78
C ARG A 9 3.63 19.06 -11.12
N GLY A 10 4.37 18.63 -12.15
CA GLY A 10 5.57 19.31 -12.64
C GLY A 10 6.89 18.90 -11.97
N TYR A 11 6.87 17.92 -11.10
CA TYR A 11 8.09 17.44 -10.44
C TYR A 11 9.05 16.75 -11.42
N ARG A 12 10.32 16.75 -11.05
CA ARG A 12 11.34 15.85 -11.60
C ARG A 12 11.38 14.60 -10.72
N VAL A 13 11.26 13.44 -11.33
CA VAL A 13 11.15 12.16 -10.63
C VAL A 13 12.31 11.25 -10.99
N ARG A 14 12.97 10.71 -10.00
CA ARG A 14 13.97 9.64 -10.12
C ARG A 14 13.32 8.36 -9.61
N ALA A 15 12.85 7.53 -10.53
CA ALA A 15 12.17 6.29 -10.17
C ALA A 15 13.19 5.16 -10.02
N CYS A 16 13.30 4.63 -8.81
CA CYS A 16 14.13 3.47 -8.50
C CYS A 16 13.35 2.19 -8.79
N VAL A 17 13.95 1.31 -9.55
CA VAL A 17 13.44 -0.03 -9.87
C VAL A 17 14.56 -1.04 -9.68
N ARG A 18 14.23 -2.32 -9.47
CA ARG A 18 15.24 -3.35 -9.26
C ARG A 18 16.15 -3.51 -10.49
N ASP A 19 15.57 -3.49 -11.69
CA ASP A 19 16.30 -3.59 -12.97
C ASP A 19 15.63 -2.70 -14.03
N VAL A 20 16.35 -1.70 -14.51
CA VAL A 20 15.90 -0.79 -15.59
C VAL A 20 15.81 -1.45 -16.96
N ASN A 21 16.35 -2.67 -17.10
CA ASN A 21 16.35 -3.44 -18.34
C ASN A 21 15.15 -4.42 -18.41
N ASP A 22 14.43 -4.63 -17.32
CA ASP A 22 13.22 -5.45 -17.31
C ASP A 22 12.06 -4.67 -17.98
N SER A 23 11.97 -4.80 -19.30
CA SER A 23 11.00 -4.06 -20.12
C SER A 23 9.55 -4.27 -19.67
N ALA A 24 9.18 -5.46 -19.21
CA ALA A 24 7.84 -5.74 -18.71
C ALA A 24 7.46 -4.86 -17.51
N LYS A 25 8.46 -4.49 -16.70
CA LYS A 25 8.27 -3.68 -15.49
C LYS A 25 8.51 -2.20 -15.67
N VAL A 26 9.20 -1.76 -16.72
CA VAL A 26 9.62 -0.36 -16.85
C VAL A 26 9.12 0.35 -18.10
N ASP A 27 8.69 -0.35 -19.15
CA ASP A 27 8.32 0.30 -20.41
C ASP A 27 7.12 1.24 -20.26
N PHE A 28 6.20 0.94 -19.35
CA PHE A 28 5.09 1.86 -19.04
C PHE A 28 5.59 3.16 -18.39
N LEU A 29 6.68 3.14 -17.61
CA LEU A 29 7.33 4.33 -17.08
C LEU A 29 8.03 5.12 -18.19
N LYS A 30 8.73 4.43 -19.08
CA LYS A 30 9.39 5.05 -20.26
C LYS A 30 8.38 5.69 -21.21
N ALA A 31 7.16 5.19 -21.27
CA ALA A 31 6.07 5.76 -22.05
C ALA A 31 5.44 7.03 -21.44
N MET A 32 5.76 7.37 -20.19
CA MET A 32 5.24 8.59 -19.56
C MET A 32 5.89 9.86 -20.18
N PRO A 33 5.11 10.94 -20.38
CA PRO A 33 5.61 12.17 -21.00
C PRO A 33 6.86 12.76 -20.36
N GLY A 34 7.05 12.53 -19.07
CA GLY A 34 8.24 12.97 -18.32
C GLY A 34 9.55 12.30 -18.72
N TYR A 35 9.50 11.08 -19.27
CA TYR A 35 10.69 10.32 -19.62
C TYR A 35 11.43 10.94 -20.81
N ALA A 36 10.74 11.20 -21.91
CA ALA A 36 11.34 11.81 -23.08
C ALA A 36 11.90 13.23 -22.82
N SER A 37 11.32 13.96 -21.88
CA SER A 37 11.78 15.31 -21.50
C SER A 37 12.89 15.31 -20.43
N GLY A 38 13.29 14.16 -19.93
CA GLY A 38 14.27 14.04 -18.83
C GLY A 38 13.73 14.45 -17.45
N ARG A 39 12.43 14.68 -17.31
CA ARG A 39 11.81 14.91 -15.99
C ARG A 39 11.61 13.61 -15.21
N LEU A 40 11.52 12.47 -15.89
CA LEU A 40 11.56 11.15 -15.31
C LEU A 40 12.84 10.46 -15.71
N THR A 41 13.60 9.98 -14.74
CA THR A 41 14.74 9.10 -14.95
C THR A 41 14.54 7.79 -14.18
N LEU A 42 15.06 6.70 -14.73
CA LEU A 42 15.00 5.38 -14.12
C LEU A 42 16.37 4.99 -13.59
N HIS A 43 16.40 4.43 -12.40
CA HIS A 43 17.64 4.01 -11.73
C HIS A 43 17.47 2.58 -11.21
N SER A 44 18.47 1.73 -11.48
CA SER A 44 18.51 0.41 -10.85
C SER A 44 18.96 0.55 -9.40
N ALA A 45 18.14 0.05 -8.48
CA ALA A 45 18.45 0.01 -7.07
C ALA A 45 17.78 -1.21 -6.43
N ASN A 46 18.57 -2.03 -5.75
CA ASN A 46 18.09 -3.19 -5.04
C ASN A 46 18.18 -2.93 -3.55
N LEU A 47 17.11 -3.19 -2.82
CA LEU A 47 17.01 -2.95 -1.37
C LEU A 47 18.07 -3.70 -0.55
N ASP A 48 18.57 -4.82 -1.08
CA ASP A 48 19.60 -5.62 -0.42
C ASP A 48 21.01 -5.03 -0.53
N ASP A 49 21.20 -4.06 -1.42
CA ASP A 49 22.51 -3.48 -1.73
C ASP A 49 22.70 -2.15 -0.97
N GLU A 50 23.59 -2.13 0.01
CA GLU A 50 23.94 -0.92 0.76
C GLU A 50 24.49 0.18 -0.19
N GLY A 51 24.05 1.41 0.00
CA GLY A 51 24.50 2.57 -0.79
C GLY A 51 23.90 2.67 -2.20
N CYS A 52 23.05 1.73 -2.63
CA CYS A 52 22.45 1.76 -3.97
C CYS A 52 21.59 2.99 -4.25
N PHE A 53 21.15 3.71 -3.20
CA PHE A 53 20.36 4.93 -3.33
C PHE A 53 21.18 6.23 -3.21
N ASP A 54 22.46 6.19 -2.84
CA ASP A 54 23.27 7.38 -2.55
C ASP A 54 23.29 8.39 -3.72
N GLU A 55 23.58 7.91 -4.93
CA GLU A 55 23.58 8.76 -6.12
C GLU A 55 22.19 9.26 -6.50
N VAL A 56 21.17 8.44 -6.28
CA VAL A 56 19.79 8.80 -6.64
C VAL A 56 19.22 9.83 -5.68
N PHE A 57 19.60 9.79 -4.40
CA PHE A 57 19.11 10.73 -3.40
C PHE A 57 19.89 12.07 -3.41
N ARG A 58 21.09 12.11 -3.98
CA ARG A 58 21.86 13.37 -4.06
C ARG A 58 21.09 14.44 -4.84
N GLY A 59 20.75 15.54 -4.18
CA GLY A 59 19.95 16.63 -4.73
C GLY A 59 18.45 16.33 -4.88
N ALA A 60 17.96 15.22 -4.31
CA ALA A 60 16.53 14.99 -4.14
C ALA A 60 16.04 15.71 -2.87
N HIS A 61 14.82 16.26 -2.90
CA HIS A 61 14.24 16.95 -1.73
C HIS A 61 13.33 16.04 -0.91
N GLY A 62 12.70 15.06 -1.55
CA GLY A 62 11.81 14.11 -0.90
C GLY A 62 11.94 12.71 -1.46
N VAL A 63 11.65 11.72 -0.64
CA VAL A 63 11.66 10.30 -0.99
C VAL A 63 10.30 9.69 -0.68
N ALA A 64 9.66 9.08 -1.68
CA ALA A 64 8.52 8.20 -1.48
C ALA A 64 9.01 6.74 -1.47
N HIS A 65 9.09 6.15 -0.30
CA HIS A 65 9.51 4.75 -0.15
C HIS A 65 8.31 3.83 -0.30
N LEU A 66 8.08 3.37 -1.53
CA LEU A 66 6.95 2.53 -1.94
C LEU A 66 7.34 1.05 -2.06
N SER A 67 8.60 0.72 -1.84
CA SER A 67 9.11 -0.62 -2.09
C SER A 67 8.64 -1.61 -1.04
N HIS A 68 8.45 -2.85 -1.50
CA HIS A 68 8.08 -3.99 -0.69
C HIS A 68 9.31 -4.87 -0.45
N VAL A 69 9.58 -5.25 0.80
CA VAL A 69 10.64 -6.20 1.11
C VAL A 69 10.22 -7.62 0.71
N SER A 70 11.20 -8.49 0.45
CA SER A 70 10.92 -9.84 -0.03
C SER A 70 10.44 -10.79 1.07
N ASP A 71 10.81 -10.53 2.32
CA ASP A 71 10.43 -11.33 3.48
C ASP A 71 10.11 -10.43 4.68
N TYR A 72 8.85 -10.42 5.09
CA TYR A 72 8.40 -9.69 6.28
C TYR A 72 8.42 -10.56 7.55
N ASP A 73 8.59 -11.87 7.45
CA ASP A 73 8.67 -12.76 8.61
C ASP A 73 10.05 -12.70 9.28
N ASP A 74 11.07 -12.22 8.55
CA ASP A 74 12.40 -11.92 9.08
C ASP A 74 12.51 -10.44 9.50
N ALA A 75 12.34 -10.20 10.80
CA ALA A 75 12.42 -8.85 11.39
C ALA A 75 13.80 -8.19 11.24
N GLU A 76 14.88 -9.00 11.30
CA GLU A 76 16.26 -8.51 11.15
C GLU A 76 16.52 -8.09 9.70
N TYR A 77 16.00 -8.86 8.75
CA TYR A 77 16.06 -8.52 7.34
C TYR A 77 15.30 -7.21 7.04
N VAL A 78 14.06 -7.09 7.54
CA VAL A 78 13.28 -5.85 7.39
C VAL A 78 14.06 -4.65 7.93
N ARG A 79 14.62 -4.78 9.13
CA ARG A 79 15.41 -3.71 9.76
C ARG A 79 16.63 -3.35 8.91
N ARG A 80 17.41 -4.33 8.46
CA ARG A 80 18.60 -4.12 7.62
C ARG A 80 18.28 -3.38 6.32
N VAL A 81 17.20 -3.78 5.64
CA VAL A 81 16.75 -3.09 4.42
C VAL A 81 16.39 -1.63 4.69
N CYS A 82 15.70 -1.35 5.79
CA CYS A 82 15.41 0.02 6.20
C CYS A 82 16.70 0.81 6.46
N ASP A 83 17.67 0.21 7.15
CA ASP A 83 18.94 0.84 7.48
C ASP A 83 19.75 1.21 6.22
N HIS A 84 19.71 0.41 5.15
CA HIS A 84 20.34 0.76 3.85
C HIS A 84 19.75 2.03 3.25
N ILE A 85 18.41 2.17 3.28
CA ILE A 85 17.74 3.36 2.75
C ILE A 85 18.02 4.57 3.63
N ILE A 86 17.91 4.40 4.96
CA ILE A 86 18.17 5.45 5.95
C ILE A 86 19.61 5.96 5.84
N ALA A 87 20.59 5.07 5.64
CA ALA A 87 21.98 5.47 5.43
C ALA A 87 22.11 6.38 4.20
N SER A 88 21.48 6.04 3.08
CA SER A 88 21.49 6.87 1.87
C SER A 88 20.74 8.21 2.06
N VAL A 89 19.68 8.25 2.86
CA VAL A 89 19.01 9.51 3.25
C VAL A 89 19.94 10.36 4.07
N ASN A 90 20.58 9.80 5.09
CA ASN A 90 21.52 10.51 5.96
C ASN A 90 22.77 11.03 5.21
N ASN A 91 23.18 10.32 4.15
CA ASN A 91 24.28 10.73 3.28
C ASN A 91 23.86 11.83 2.28
N SER A 92 22.59 12.20 2.23
CA SER A 92 22.07 13.21 1.33
C SER A 92 21.86 14.54 2.04
N ASP A 93 22.59 15.59 1.63
CA ASP A 93 22.46 16.95 2.19
C ASP A 93 21.15 17.64 1.78
N SER A 94 20.30 17.00 0.97
CA SER A 94 19.15 17.64 0.32
C SER A 94 17.80 17.01 0.65
N VAL A 95 17.77 15.73 1.03
CA VAL A 95 16.51 15.06 1.43
C VAL A 95 16.07 15.61 2.79
N ASN A 96 14.90 16.21 2.82
CA ASN A 96 14.30 16.76 4.04
C ASN A 96 13.04 16.01 4.45
N ARG A 97 12.54 15.07 3.62
CA ARG A 97 11.34 14.29 3.92
C ARG A 97 11.34 12.92 3.26
N VAL A 98 10.95 11.91 4.03
CA VAL A 98 10.70 10.55 3.55
C VAL A 98 9.25 10.19 3.88
N VAL A 99 8.46 9.81 2.88
CA VAL A 99 7.14 9.21 3.09
C VAL A 99 7.27 7.71 2.96
N VAL A 100 7.03 7.01 4.06
CA VAL A 100 7.13 5.55 4.15
C VAL A 100 5.77 4.93 3.91
N THR A 101 5.67 4.04 2.92
CA THR A 101 4.45 3.28 2.68
C THR A 101 4.37 2.09 3.64
N SER A 102 3.51 2.24 4.63
CA SER A 102 3.12 1.18 5.54
C SER A 102 1.90 0.42 5.01
N SER A 103 0.94 0.12 5.84
CA SER A 103 -0.29 -0.57 5.50
C SER A 103 -1.33 -0.36 6.60
N ILE A 104 -2.61 -0.45 6.25
CA ILE A 104 -3.68 -0.58 7.24
C ILE A 104 -3.44 -1.79 8.16
N ALA A 105 -2.74 -2.82 7.70
CA ALA A 105 -2.34 -3.96 8.51
C ALA A 105 -1.39 -3.60 9.67
N ALA A 106 -0.71 -2.46 9.62
CA ALA A 106 0.09 -1.93 10.72
C ALA A 106 -0.74 -1.14 11.74
N VAL A 107 -2.00 -0.85 11.44
CA VAL A 107 -2.95 -0.17 12.32
C VAL A 107 -3.89 -1.16 12.98
N MET A 108 -4.29 -2.21 12.25
CA MET A 108 -5.31 -3.16 12.66
C MET A 108 -4.91 -4.60 12.35
N SER A 109 -5.58 -5.51 13.00
CA SER A 109 -5.43 -6.95 12.81
C SER A 109 -6.76 -7.64 12.52
N GLU A 110 -6.72 -8.92 12.15
CA GLU A 110 -7.96 -9.70 12.01
C GLU A 110 -8.82 -9.76 13.28
N VAL A 111 -8.20 -9.68 14.46
CA VAL A 111 -8.96 -9.60 15.73
C VAL A 111 -9.64 -8.25 15.86
N ASP A 112 -8.97 -7.18 15.45
CA ASP A 112 -9.56 -5.83 15.43
C ASP A 112 -10.67 -5.71 14.40
N LEU A 113 -10.66 -6.51 13.34
CA LEU A 113 -11.77 -6.59 12.38
C LEU A 113 -13.08 -7.00 13.05
N GLN A 114 -13.06 -7.87 14.07
CA GLN A 114 -14.25 -8.25 14.82
C GLN A 114 -14.74 -7.11 15.71
N GLU A 115 -13.85 -6.30 16.27
CA GLU A 115 -14.22 -5.08 16.98
C GLU A 115 -14.66 -3.98 16.03
N TYR A 116 -14.01 -3.87 14.87
CA TYR A 116 -14.34 -2.91 13.82
C TYR A 116 -15.80 -3.04 13.35
N VAL A 117 -16.30 -4.25 13.25
CA VAL A 117 -17.72 -4.51 12.95
C VAL A 117 -18.64 -3.81 13.96
N ARG A 118 -18.21 -3.70 15.22
CA ARG A 118 -18.98 -3.06 16.31
C ARG A 118 -18.67 -1.56 16.42
N ARG A 119 -17.48 -1.13 16.04
CA ARG A 119 -17.00 0.25 16.12
C ARG A 119 -16.12 0.57 14.92
N PRO A 120 -16.68 1.01 13.78
CA PRO A 120 -15.94 1.21 12.53
C PRO A 120 -15.09 2.49 12.55
N VAL A 121 -14.26 2.65 13.57
CA VAL A 121 -13.35 3.80 13.69
C VAL A 121 -11.96 3.30 14.01
N PHE A 122 -10.99 3.62 13.17
CA PHE A 122 -9.57 3.41 13.40
C PHE A 122 -8.88 4.74 13.59
N TYR A 123 -7.86 4.72 14.43
CA TYR A 123 -7.03 5.88 14.69
C TYR A 123 -5.58 5.56 14.31
N GLU A 124 -4.88 6.54 13.84
CA GLU A 124 -3.50 6.44 13.37
C GLU A 124 -2.50 6.08 14.48
N ASP A 125 -2.83 6.31 15.74
CA ASP A 125 -2.00 5.98 16.89
C ASP A 125 -2.07 4.50 17.31
N ARG A 126 -2.89 3.68 16.65
CA ARG A 126 -3.07 2.26 16.98
C ARG A 126 -2.02 1.38 16.29
N TYR A 127 -1.57 0.35 17.04
CA TYR A 127 -0.65 -0.68 16.55
C TYR A 127 -1.22 -2.08 16.87
N PRO A 128 -1.12 -3.06 15.97
CA PRO A 128 -1.73 -4.37 16.16
C PRO A 128 -1.10 -5.17 17.29
N ASP A 129 0.18 -5.05 17.52
CA ASP A 129 0.96 -5.76 18.54
C ASP A 129 0.75 -5.21 19.95
N GLU A 130 0.50 -3.91 20.10
CA GLU A 130 0.27 -3.25 21.39
C GLU A 130 -1.13 -3.49 21.94
N MET A 131 -2.07 -3.75 21.05
CA MET A 131 -3.48 -3.87 21.39
C MET A 131 -3.92 -5.27 21.78
N ASN A 132 -3.12 -6.30 21.50
CA ASN A 132 -3.47 -7.66 21.81
C ASN A 132 -2.29 -8.49 22.33
N PRO A 133 -2.03 -8.44 23.66
CA PRO A 133 -0.98 -9.22 24.30
C PRO A 133 -1.17 -10.75 24.18
N LYS A 134 -2.34 -11.21 23.71
CA LYS A 134 -2.60 -12.62 23.40
C LYS A 134 -2.18 -13.00 21.98
N ARG A 135 -1.69 -12.06 21.20
CA ARG A 135 -1.13 -12.33 19.90
C ARG A 135 0.26 -12.92 20.06
N SER A 136 0.30 -14.22 20.03
CA SER A 136 1.48 -14.90 19.54
C SER A 136 1.65 -14.51 18.08
N PRO A 137 2.85 -14.20 17.59
CA PRO A 137 3.09 -14.03 16.15
C PRO A 137 2.75 -15.36 15.47
N ALA A 138 1.50 -15.50 15.06
CA ALA A 138 1.08 -16.61 14.24
C ALA A 138 1.74 -16.46 12.86
N LYS A 139 2.08 -17.57 12.21
CA LYS A 139 2.54 -17.58 10.82
C LYS A 139 1.65 -16.66 9.97
N GLY A 140 2.25 -15.70 9.26
CA GLY A 140 1.55 -14.73 8.42
C GLY A 140 1.29 -13.36 9.05
N GLN A 141 1.70 -13.14 10.30
CA GLN A 141 1.65 -11.81 10.94
C GLN A 141 2.94 -10.99 10.74
N GLY A 142 3.98 -11.58 10.17
CA GLY A 142 5.25 -10.92 9.89
C GLY A 142 5.06 -9.65 9.06
N TYR A 143 4.13 -9.65 8.11
CA TYR A 143 3.82 -8.45 7.31
C TYR A 143 3.44 -7.25 8.18
N SER A 144 2.47 -7.41 9.08
CA SER A 144 2.02 -6.32 9.97
C SER A 144 3.14 -5.82 10.88
N ILE A 145 3.87 -6.76 11.50
CA ILE A 145 5.00 -6.46 12.38
C ILE A 145 6.13 -5.81 11.60
N GLY A 146 6.49 -6.34 10.45
CA GLY A 146 7.54 -5.78 9.60
C GLY A 146 7.22 -4.37 9.11
N LYS A 147 5.96 -4.06 8.84
CA LYS A 147 5.53 -2.69 8.52
C LYS A 147 5.72 -1.75 9.72
N VAL A 148 5.36 -2.16 10.94
CA VAL A 148 5.61 -1.37 12.17
C VAL A 148 7.11 -1.18 12.42
N ILE A 149 7.93 -2.22 12.19
CA ILE A 149 9.40 -2.11 12.29
C ILE A 149 9.93 -1.04 11.33
N ALA A 150 9.47 -1.05 10.08
CA ALA A 150 9.89 -0.06 9.09
C ALA A 150 9.48 1.36 9.52
N GLU A 151 8.23 1.57 9.93
CA GLU A 151 7.75 2.87 10.41
C GLU A 151 8.63 3.44 11.52
N ARG A 152 8.88 2.63 12.56
CA ARG A 152 9.70 3.03 13.72
C ARG A 152 11.15 3.28 13.32
N ALA A 153 11.72 2.43 12.47
CA ALA A 153 13.09 2.59 12.01
C ALA A 153 13.33 3.95 11.35
N PHE A 154 12.43 4.36 10.45
CA PHE A 154 12.54 5.66 9.77
C PHE A 154 12.26 6.83 10.72
N ALA A 155 11.25 6.75 11.57
CA ALA A 155 10.91 7.82 12.51
C ALA A 155 12.03 8.07 13.53
N ASP A 156 12.57 7.00 14.13
CA ASP A 156 13.66 7.07 15.10
C ASP A 156 14.94 7.63 14.46
N ALA A 157 15.26 7.20 13.23
CA ALA A 157 16.43 7.69 12.51
C ALA A 157 16.30 9.17 12.14
N ALA A 158 15.12 9.60 11.72
CA ALA A 158 14.85 10.99 11.43
C ALA A 158 14.96 11.88 12.68
N GLU A 159 14.41 11.43 13.82
CA GLU A 159 14.54 12.13 15.10
C GLU A 159 16.00 12.26 15.53
N GLN A 160 16.79 11.17 15.41
CA GLN A 160 18.22 11.20 15.76
C GLN A 160 19.03 12.10 14.84
N HIS A 161 18.72 12.14 13.55
CA HIS A 161 19.43 12.94 12.57
C HIS A 161 19.05 14.43 12.64
N GLY A 162 17.77 14.75 12.85
CA GLY A 162 17.24 16.09 13.01
C GLY A 162 17.25 16.97 11.74
N GLY A 163 17.62 16.41 10.58
CA GLY A 163 17.68 17.13 9.31
C GLY A 163 16.59 16.76 8.31
N TRP A 164 15.81 15.71 8.59
CA TRP A 164 14.70 15.27 7.76
C TRP A 164 13.59 14.65 8.61
N ASP A 165 12.39 14.56 8.04
CA ASP A 165 11.23 13.94 8.69
C ASP A 165 10.84 12.65 7.99
N ALA A 166 10.41 11.65 8.76
CA ALA A 166 9.73 10.45 8.27
C ALA A 166 8.24 10.53 8.57
N ILE A 167 7.42 10.43 7.54
CA ILE A 167 5.95 10.42 7.64
C ILE A 167 5.45 9.09 7.10
N THR A 168 4.50 8.49 7.77
CA THR A 168 3.97 7.18 7.38
C THR A 168 2.61 7.31 6.70
N CYS A 169 2.47 6.72 5.51
CA CYS A 169 1.19 6.46 4.88
C CYS A 169 0.78 5.00 5.11
N CYS A 170 -0.43 4.77 5.62
CA CYS A 170 -1.00 3.45 5.89
C CYS A 170 -2.17 3.18 4.93
N PRO A 171 -1.91 2.75 3.69
CA PRO A 171 -2.98 2.46 2.75
C PRO A 171 -3.81 1.26 3.16
N ALA A 172 -5.10 1.31 2.84
CA ALA A 172 -5.97 0.16 2.75
C ALA A 172 -5.65 -0.66 1.46
N ASP A 173 -6.50 -1.62 1.12
CA ASP A 173 -6.30 -2.44 -0.07
C ASP A 173 -6.39 -1.58 -1.35
N ASN A 174 -5.29 -1.47 -2.06
CA ASN A 174 -5.16 -0.63 -3.24
C ASN A 174 -5.90 -1.24 -4.43
N VAL A 175 -6.92 -0.54 -4.91
CA VAL A 175 -7.71 -0.91 -6.09
C VAL A 175 -7.75 0.25 -7.10
N GLY A 176 -8.07 -0.05 -8.34
CA GLY A 176 -8.20 1.00 -9.36
C GLY A 176 -7.45 0.68 -10.64
N PRO A 177 -7.31 1.65 -11.56
CA PRO A 177 -6.75 1.42 -12.88
C PRO A 177 -5.28 1.02 -12.83
N ILE A 178 -4.93 -0.07 -13.49
CA ILE A 178 -3.55 -0.47 -13.75
C ILE A 178 -2.94 0.37 -14.88
N GLN A 179 -1.63 0.56 -14.86
CA GLN A 179 -0.90 1.33 -15.88
C GLN A 179 -0.09 0.45 -16.83
N SER A 180 0.01 -0.85 -16.54
CA SER A 180 0.64 -1.83 -17.43
C SER A 180 0.01 -3.20 -17.28
N ALA A 181 0.09 -4.02 -18.31
CA ALA A 181 -0.40 -5.40 -18.28
C ALA A 181 0.31 -6.25 -17.20
N HIS A 182 1.57 -5.95 -16.90
CA HIS A 182 2.33 -6.61 -15.83
C HIS A 182 1.66 -6.46 -14.47
N GLN A 183 1.07 -5.30 -14.19
CA GLN A 183 0.41 -5.02 -12.89
C GLN A 183 -0.85 -5.84 -12.65
N LYS A 184 -1.43 -6.45 -13.69
CA LYS A 184 -2.59 -7.35 -13.56
C LYS A 184 -2.32 -8.51 -12.58
N ASN A 185 -1.08 -9.01 -12.54
CA ASN A 185 -0.69 -10.15 -11.72
C ASN A 185 0.16 -9.75 -10.50
N PHE A 186 0.20 -8.46 -10.16
CA PHE A 186 1.16 -7.96 -9.20
C PHE A 186 0.75 -8.18 -7.74
N GLY A 187 -0.53 -8.35 -7.44
CA GLY A 187 -0.96 -8.52 -6.06
C GLY A 187 -2.32 -9.19 -5.90
N PRO A 188 -2.70 -9.50 -4.65
CA PRO A 188 -3.94 -10.22 -4.36
C PRO A 188 -5.20 -9.41 -4.74
N TRP A 189 -5.11 -8.09 -4.71
CA TRP A 189 -6.27 -7.22 -4.93
C TRP A 189 -6.73 -7.22 -6.37
N GLN A 190 -5.81 -7.26 -7.33
CA GLN A 190 -6.12 -7.40 -8.76
C GLN A 190 -6.77 -8.77 -9.03
N HIS A 191 -6.27 -9.82 -8.37
CA HIS A 191 -6.88 -11.13 -8.46
C HIS A 191 -8.28 -11.17 -7.82
N ASN A 192 -8.49 -10.49 -6.71
CA ASN A 192 -9.81 -10.37 -6.09
C ASN A 192 -10.81 -9.68 -7.03
N ILE A 193 -10.43 -8.58 -7.69
CA ILE A 193 -11.27 -7.92 -8.70
C ILE A 193 -11.57 -8.87 -9.87
N GLU A 194 -10.54 -9.57 -10.37
CA GLU A 194 -10.75 -10.55 -11.46
C GLU A 194 -11.73 -11.63 -11.05
N THR A 195 -11.64 -12.18 -9.84
CA THR A 195 -12.57 -13.19 -9.31
C THR A 195 -13.99 -12.64 -9.16
N MET A 196 -14.15 -11.39 -8.75
CA MET A 196 -15.46 -10.73 -8.69
C MET A 196 -16.05 -10.57 -10.10
N LEU A 197 -15.25 -10.13 -11.07
CA LEU A 197 -15.67 -10.00 -12.47
C LEU A 197 -16.09 -11.36 -13.09
N LEU A 198 -15.51 -12.44 -12.62
CA LEU A 198 -15.85 -13.80 -13.03
C LEU A 198 -16.99 -14.43 -12.23
N GLY A 199 -17.59 -13.69 -11.28
CA GLY A 199 -18.61 -14.24 -10.38
C GLY A 199 -18.08 -15.31 -9.42
N ARG A 200 -16.78 -15.32 -9.11
CA ARG A 200 -16.11 -16.40 -8.37
C ARG A 200 -15.42 -15.92 -7.08
N TYR A 201 -15.89 -14.84 -6.50
CA TYR A 201 -15.28 -14.31 -5.28
C TYR A 201 -15.80 -15.05 -4.04
N TYR A 202 -14.90 -15.78 -3.36
CA TYR A 202 -15.23 -16.60 -2.19
C TYR A 202 -14.42 -16.22 -0.94
N GLN A 203 -13.50 -15.28 -1.04
CA GLN A 203 -12.57 -15.01 0.03
C GLN A 203 -13.23 -14.15 1.12
N ASN A 204 -13.27 -14.66 2.34
CA ASN A 204 -13.70 -13.95 3.55
C ASN A 204 -15.18 -13.57 3.66
N GLY A 205 -16.04 -14.10 2.82
CA GLY A 205 -17.47 -13.82 2.86
C GLY A 205 -17.90 -12.56 2.10
N ALA A 206 -19.00 -12.68 1.35
CA ALA A 206 -19.53 -11.59 0.51
C ALA A 206 -20.07 -10.42 1.35
N TYR A 207 -20.43 -10.67 2.59
CA TYR A 207 -21.05 -9.68 3.49
C TYR A 207 -20.02 -8.78 4.21
N ARG A 208 -18.75 -9.10 4.12
CA ARG A 208 -17.68 -8.33 4.74
C ARG A 208 -17.44 -7.02 4.00
N PRO A 209 -17.30 -5.88 4.70
CA PRO A 209 -16.78 -4.68 4.06
C PRO A 209 -15.37 -4.91 3.57
N TRP A 210 -15.09 -4.44 2.39
CA TRP A 210 -13.75 -4.43 1.85
C TRP A 210 -13.15 -3.04 2.00
N MET A 211 -12.14 -2.95 2.82
CA MET A 211 -11.42 -1.71 3.08
C MET A 211 -10.51 -1.41 1.91
N THR A 212 -10.88 -0.46 1.10
CA THR A 212 -10.15 -0.13 -0.12
C THR A 212 -9.76 1.34 -0.17
N VAL A 213 -8.75 1.62 -0.96
CA VAL A 213 -8.39 2.96 -1.40
C VAL A 213 -8.15 2.93 -2.91
N ASP A 214 -8.61 3.96 -3.63
CA ASP A 214 -8.24 4.10 -5.04
C ASP A 214 -6.74 4.42 -5.16
N VAL A 215 -6.03 3.71 -6.04
CA VAL A 215 -4.58 3.90 -6.24
C VAL A 215 -4.20 5.32 -6.61
N ARG A 216 -5.15 6.13 -7.14
CA ARG A 216 -4.94 7.54 -7.46
C ARG A 216 -5.01 8.41 -6.22
N ASP A 217 -5.95 8.11 -5.32
CA ASP A 217 -6.12 8.82 -4.05
C ASP A 217 -4.99 8.45 -3.08
N ASP A 218 -4.57 7.19 -3.06
CA ASP A 218 -3.39 6.76 -2.31
C ASP A 218 -2.12 7.47 -2.81
N ALA A 219 -1.94 7.59 -4.12
CA ALA A 219 -0.84 8.34 -4.70
C ALA A 219 -0.89 9.84 -4.31
N ASP A 220 -2.07 10.44 -4.34
CA ASP A 220 -2.27 11.84 -3.95
C ASP A 220 -2.05 12.03 -2.43
N CYS A 221 -2.40 11.05 -1.59
CA CYS A 221 -2.07 11.03 -0.17
C CYS A 221 -0.55 11.06 0.04
N HIS A 222 0.20 10.15 -0.58
CA HIS A 222 1.67 10.12 -0.50
C HIS A 222 2.30 11.45 -0.91
N ILE A 223 1.81 12.07 -1.98
CA ILE A 223 2.32 13.35 -2.46
C ILE A 223 1.94 14.48 -1.50
N GLY A 224 0.71 14.48 -0.99
CA GLY A 224 0.28 15.44 0.03
C GLY A 224 1.15 15.40 1.28
N LEU A 225 1.56 14.20 1.71
CA LEU A 225 2.50 14.03 2.84
C LEU A 225 3.91 14.50 2.51
N LEU A 226 4.38 14.36 1.27
CA LEU A 226 5.65 14.94 0.82
C LEU A 226 5.63 16.47 0.80
N GLU A 227 4.51 17.07 0.41
CA GLU A 227 4.37 18.52 0.22
C GLU A 227 3.96 19.28 1.49
N SER A 228 3.25 18.63 2.41
CA SER A 228 2.65 19.29 3.58
C SER A 228 3.71 19.80 4.56
N VAL A 229 3.61 21.06 4.90
CA VAL A 229 4.42 21.68 5.97
C VAL A 229 3.83 21.47 7.37
N ALA A 230 2.63 20.92 7.46
CA ALA A 230 1.92 20.72 8.73
C ALA A 230 2.25 19.38 9.39
N VAL A 231 2.69 18.40 8.62
CA VAL A 231 3.00 17.05 9.11
C VAL A 231 4.37 17.00 9.79
N LYS A 232 4.49 16.16 10.80
CA LYS A 232 5.69 16.07 11.64
C LYS A 232 6.28 14.68 11.62
N ASN A 233 7.56 14.59 11.99
CA ASN A 233 8.24 13.31 12.12
C ASN A 233 7.46 12.31 12.98
N GLY A 234 7.36 11.07 12.51
CA GLY A 234 6.69 9.96 13.19
C GLY A 234 5.16 9.95 13.05
N GLU A 235 4.54 10.96 12.43
CA GLU A 235 3.11 10.94 12.19
C GLU A 235 2.71 9.89 11.15
N ARG A 236 1.54 9.30 11.38
CA ARG A 236 0.94 8.25 10.55
C ARG A 236 -0.38 8.76 9.98
N TYR A 237 -0.70 8.35 8.77
CA TYR A 237 -1.92 8.75 8.07
C TYR A 237 -2.54 7.55 7.37
N ILE A 238 -3.80 7.27 7.65
CA ILE A 238 -4.56 6.20 7.02
C ILE A 238 -5.10 6.69 5.68
N ALA A 239 -4.69 6.03 4.58
CA ALA A 239 -5.26 6.25 3.25
C ALA A 239 -6.36 5.21 3.00
N TRP A 240 -7.61 5.64 3.18
CA TRP A 240 -8.77 4.77 3.12
C TRP A 240 -9.98 5.50 2.51
N SER A 241 -10.73 4.81 1.66
CA SER A 241 -12.00 5.32 1.17
C SER A 241 -13.04 5.36 2.31
N THR A 242 -13.70 6.48 2.47
CA THR A 242 -14.80 6.63 3.44
C THR A 242 -16.07 5.91 2.99
N ASP A 243 -16.18 5.52 1.72
CA ASP A 243 -17.28 4.75 1.17
C ASP A 243 -17.03 3.26 1.39
N GLN A 244 -17.47 2.77 2.54
CA GLN A 244 -17.31 1.36 2.91
C GLN A 244 -18.37 0.54 2.19
N ARG A 245 -17.92 -0.23 1.19
CA ARG A 245 -18.77 -1.16 0.46
C ARG A 245 -18.50 -2.59 0.88
N ARG A 246 -19.56 -3.36 0.99
CA ARG A 246 -19.46 -4.80 1.12
C ARG A 246 -19.06 -5.41 -0.23
N VAL A 247 -18.45 -6.56 -0.19
CA VAL A 247 -18.09 -7.29 -1.42
C VAL A 247 -19.34 -7.54 -2.28
N GLU A 248 -20.47 -7.89 -1.67
CA GLU A 248 -21.74 -8.08 -2.39
C GLU A 248 -22.22 -6.81 -3.11
N ASP A 249 -22.06 -5.62 -2.51
CA ASP A 249 -22.43 -4.33 -3.12
C ASP A 249 -21.53 -4.02 -4.31
N ILE A 250 -20.25 -4.38 -4.20
CA ILE A 250 -19.27 -4.24 -5.30
C ILE A 250 -19.66 -5.18 -6.45
N CYS A 251 -19.95 -6.44 -6.15
CA CYS A 251 -20.39 -7.42 -7.15
C CYS A 251 -21.69 -6.97 -7.83
N ALA A 252 -22.69 -6.51 -7.07
CA ALA A 252 -23.93 -5.97 -7.63
C ALA A 252 -23.69 -4.74 -8.52
N SER A 253 -22.70 -3.91 -8.17
CA SER A 253 -22.31 -2.78 -9.01
C SER A 253 -21.62 -3.22 -10.28
N ILE A 254 -20.77 -4.25 -10.21
CA ILE A 254 -20.12 -4.87 -11.37
C ILE A 254 -21.18 -5.43 -12.32
N ASP A 255 -22.13 -6.23 -11.82
CA ASP A 255 -23.21 -6.84 -12.63
C ASP A 255 -24.05 -5.78 -13.35
N ARG A 256 -24.32 -4.68 -12.70
CA ARG A 256 -25.03 -3.55 -13.30
C ARG A 256 -24.24 -2.85 -14.41
N LEU A 257 -22.92 -2.66 -14.21
CA LEU A 257 -22.07 -1.87 -15.09
C LEU A 257 -21.52 -2.66 -16.27
N LEU A 258 -21.28 -3.97 -16.11
CA LEU A 258 -20.71 -4.80 -17.18
C LEU A 258 -21.53 -4.80 -18.47
N PRO A 259 -22.89 -4.90 -18.46
CA PRO A 259 -23.68 -4.79 -19.67
C PRO A 259 -23.56 -3.45 -20.36
N GLU A 260 -23.47 -2.34 -19.60
CA GLU A 260 -23.28 -0.98 -20.14
C GLU A 260 -21.92 -0.85 -20.85
N LEU A 261 -20.92 -1.63 -20.42
CA LEU A 261 -19.60 -1.71 -21.03
C LEU A 261 -19.52 -2.74 -22.16
N GLY A 262 -20.62 -3.41 -22.49
CA GLY A 262 -20.67 -4.43 -23.55
C GLY A 262 -20.22 -5.84 -23.11
N PHE A 263 -20.15 -6.10 -21.81
CA PHE A 263 -19.87 -7.41 -21.26
C PHE A 263 -21.16 -8.08 -20.74
N ALA A 264 -21.25 -9.40 -20.83
CA ALA A 264 -22.30 -10.15 -20.14
C ALA A 264 -22.03 -10.06 -18.63
N GLY A 265 -23.07 -9.79 -17.83
CA GLY A 265 -22.96 -9.81 -16.36
C GLY A 265 -22.51 -11.19 -15.87
N ALA A 266 -21.72 -11.21 -14.82
CA ALA A 266 -21.33 -12.45 -14.19
C ALA A 266 -22.35 -12.79 -13.09
N GLU A 267 -23.04 -13.92 -13.25
CA GLU A 267 -23.85 -14.47 -12.16
C GLU A 267 -22.94 -14.79 -10.98
N LEU A 268 -23.18 -14.20 -9.82
CA LEU A 268 -22.52 -14.61 -8.57
C LEU A 268 -22.90 -16.08 -8.30
N VAL A 269 -22.00 -16.97 -8.58
CA VAL A 269 -22.15 -18.38 -8.21
C VAL A 269 -21.89 -18.46 -6.71
N ASP A 270 -22.92 -18.73 -5.91
CA ASP A 270 -22.79 -19.04 -4.48
C ASP A 270 -22.57 -20.53 -4.26
N PRO A 271 -21.34 -20.98 -4.14
CA PRO A 271 -21.03 -22.30 -3.65
C PRO A 271 -20.23 -22.21 -2.36
N PHE A 272 -20.68 -21.39 -1.39
CA PHE A 272 -20.01 -21.38 -0.11
C PHE A 272 -20.12 -22.74 0.57
N PRO A 273 -19.02 -23.38 0.96
CA PRO A 273 -19.06 -24.48 1.88
C PRO A 273 -19.89 -24.12 3.12
N GLU A 274 -20.62 -25.07 3.69
CA GLU A 274 -21.53 -24.83 4.85
C GLU A 274 -20.88 -24.04 5.98
N ARG A 275 -19.58 -24.27 6.24
CA ARG A 275 -18.79 -23.51 7.24
C ARG A 275 -18.67 -22.02 6.93
N ILE A 276 -18.67 -21.63 5.65
CA ILE A 276 -18.62 -20.22 5.23
C ILE A 276 -20.00 -19.60 5.30
N GLN A 277 -21.06 -20.36 4.97
CA GLN A 277 -22.45 -19.92 5.12
C GLN A 277 -22.79 -19.63 6.59
N ALA A 278 -22.32 -20.48 7.52
CA ALA A 278 -22.51 -20.25 8.95
C ALA A 278 -21.83 -18.95 9.42
N ARG A 279 -20.60 -18.71 8.96
CA ARG A 279 -19.87 -17.47 9.25
C ARG A 279 -20.51 -16.24 8.62
N GLU A 280 -21.05 -16.37 7.42
CA GLU A 280 -21.81 -15.30 6.75
C GLU A 280 -23.07 -14.94 7.54
N ALA A 281 -23.81 -15.92 8.05
CA ALA A 281 -24.98 -15.69 8.87
C ALA A 281 -24.64 -14.96 10.17
N GLU A 282 -23.52 -15.32 10.80
CA GLU A 282 -22.99 -14.64 11.98
C GLU A 282 -22.62 -13.18 11.66
N MET A 283 -21.90 -12.97 10.56
CA MET A 283 -21.51 -11.63 10.12
C MET A 283 -22.72 -10.77 9.75
N ARG A 284 -23.72 -11.33 9.08
CA ARG A 284 -24.99 -10.62 8.81
C ARG A 284 -25.70 -10.18 10.10
N ALA A 285 -25.73 -11.05 11.12
CA ALA A 285 -26.34 -10.73 12.41
C ALA A 285 -25.60 -9.62 13.18
N ILE A 286 -24.30 -9.47 12.92
CA ILE A 286 -23.48 -8.43 13.56
C ILE A 286 -23.65 -7.08 12.83
N TRP A 287 -23.87 -7.10 11.50
CA TRP A 287 -23.95 -5.90 10.65
C TRP A 287 -25.38 -5.38 10.41
N SER A 288 -26.42 -6.14 10.79
CA SER A 288 -27.82 -5.71 10.76
C SER A 288 -28.18 -4.90 12.01
#